data_adad6d9896658c505d40ad69c8c46e12
#
_entry.id   adad6d9896658c505d40ad69c8c46e12
#
_cell.length_a   1.000
_cell.length_b   1.000
_cell.length_c   1.000
_cell.angle_alpha   90.00
_cell.angle_beta   90.00
_cell.angle_gamma   90.00
#
_symmetry.space_group_name_H-M   'P 1'
#
loop_
_entity.id
_entity.type
_entity.pdbx_description
1 polymer ?
#
loop_
_entity_poly.entity_id
_entity_poly.type
_entity_poly.pdbx_seq_one_letter_code
_entity_poly.pdbx_strand_id
1 'polypeptide(L)'
;MTTEHTIDLDLDWLDDDNTNAIEFAQENHVVGIITAHWSEESYEDFDQHGNSYPSTAWELWTWTLEGVLVNGHQMHMPDLPAGITAAFDAHGCEKELMREQPRGTR
;
A
#
# COMPACT_ATOMS: atom_id res chain seq x y z
N MET A 1 -4.32 10.46 10.26
CA MET A 1 -4.89 10.70 8.93
C MET A 1 -5.04 9.37 8.20
N THR A 2 -6.11 9.22 7.49
CA THR A 2 -6.42 7.99 6.74
C THR A 2 -6.55 8.31 5.26
N THR A 3 -5.90 7.54 4.42
CA THR A 3 -5.97 7.70 2.97
C THR A 3 -6.30 6.37 2.30
N GLU A 4 -7.06 6.42 1.21
CA GLU A 4 -7.40 5.24 0.43
C GLU A 4 -6.56 5.19 -0.84
N HIS A 5 -6.08 4.00 -1.16
CA HIS A 5 -5.21 3.78 -2.31
C HIS A 5 -5.65 2.56 -3.09
N THR A 6 -5.40 2.57 -4.39
CA THR A 6 -5.54 1.40 -5.24
C THR A 6 -4.15 1.02 -5.74
N ILE A 7 -3.77 -0.23 -5.52
CA ILE A 7 -2.43 -0.72 -5.84
C ILE A 7 -2.54 -1.93 -6.74
N ASP A 8 -1.90 -1.88 -7.89
CA ASP A 8 -1.85 -3.02 -8.82
C ASP A 8 -1.01 -4.16 -8.23
N LEU A 9 -1.50 -5.37 -8.37
CA LEU A 9 -0.74 -6.55 -7.95
C LEU A 9 0.47 -6.73 -8.86
N ASP A 10 1.63 -6.83 -8.25
CA ASP A 10 2.88 -7.16 -8.94
C ASP A 10 3.07 -8.68 -8.93
N LEU A 11 3.32 -9.26 -10.10
CA LEU A 11 3.56 -10.70 -10.22
C LEU A 11 4.76 -11.16 -9.41
N ASP A 12 5.73 -10.28 -9.18
CA ASP A 12 6.91 -10.59 -8.37
C ASP A 12 6.58 -10.82 -6.89
N TRP A 13 5.39 -10.40 -6.44
CA TRP A 13 4.94 -10.62 -5.07
C TRP A 13 4.40 -12.03 -4.85
N LEU A 14 4.16 -12.78 -5.91
CA LEU A 14 3.62 -14.13 -5.85
C LEU A 14 4.75 -15.16 -5.81
N ASP A 15 4.56 -16.20 -5.00
CA ASP A 15 5.51 -17.31 -4.95
C ASP A 15 5.48 -18.09 -6.26
N ASP A 16 6.65 -18.47 -6.76
CA ASP A 16 6.78 -19.25 -7.99
C ASP A 16 6.03 -20.58 -7.93
N ASP A 17 5.87 -21.14 -6.74
CA ASP A 17 5.15 -22.39 -6.52
C ASP A 17 3.63 -22.22 -6.57
N ASN A 18 3.13 -21.00 -6.49
CA ASN A 18 1.70 -20.72 -6.49
C ASN A 18 1.19 -20.44 -7.89
N THR A 19 1.14 -21.50 -8.70
CA THR A 19 0.76 -21.40 -10.12
C THR A 19 -0.66 -20.88 -10.33
N ASN A 20 -1.61 -21.23 -9.47
CA ASN A 20 -2.99 -20.77 -9.59
C ASN A 20 -3.10 -19.25 -9.42
N ALA A 21 -2.40 -18.70 -8.45
CA ALA A 21 -2.38 -17.26 -8.22
C ALA A 21 -1.69 -16.52 -9.37
N ILE A 22 -0.59 -17.06 -9.87
CA ILE A 22 0.15 -16.48 -11.01
C ILE A 22 -0.70 -16.45 -12.26
N GLU A 23 -1.33 -17.57 -12.62
CA GLU A 23 -2.22 -17.64 -13.77
C GLU A 23 -3.38 -16.66 -13.65
N PHE A 24 -3.99 -16.60 -12.49
CA PHE A 24 -5.10 -15.67 -12.22
C PHE A 24 -4.65 -14.21 -12.43
N ALA A 25 -3.50 -13.84 -11.89
CA ALA A 25 -2.97 -12.49 -12.01
C ALA A 25 -2.50 -12.14 -13.43
N GLN A 26 -2.09 -13.14 -14.21
CA GLN A 26 -1.73 -12.94 -15.61
C GLN A 26 -2.94 -12.77 -16.52
N GLU A 27 -4.03 -13.45 -16.20
CA GLU A 27 -5.27 -13.43 -16.99
C GLU A 27 -6.20 -12.28 -16.62
N ASN A 28 -6.01 -11.69 -15.44
CA ASN A 28 -6.90 -10.66 -14.92
C ASN A 28 -6.11 -9.47 -14.41
N HIS A 29 -6.72 -8.29 -14.49
CA HIS A 29 -6.18 -7.10 -13.86
C HIS A 29 -6.61 -7.07 -12.39
N VAL A 30 -5.67 -7.27 -11.47
CA VAL A 30 -5.92 -7.39 -10.04
C VAL A 30 -5.41 -6.16 -9.32
N VAL A 31 -6.28 -5.49 -8.59
CA VAL A 31 -5.98 -4.25 -7.86
C VAL A 31 -6.45 -4.38 -6.42
N GLY A 32 -5.59 -4.07 -5.48
CA GLY A 32 -5.95 -4.00 -4.06
C GLY A 32 -6.46 -2.63 -3.69
N ILE A 33 -7.55 -2.59 -2.92
CA ILE A 33 -8.07 -1.37 -2.29
C ILE A 33 -7.50 -1.34 -0.88
N ILE A 34 -6.69 -0.34 -0.58
CA ILE A 34 -5.95 -0.28 0.68
C ILE A 34 -6.24 1.01 1.39
N THR A 35 -6.50 0.91 2.69
CA THR A 35 -6.61 2.06 3.58
C THR A 35 -5.32 2.16 4.38
N ALA A 36 -4.63 3.26 4.24
CA ALA A 36 -3.42 3.56 4.99
C ALA A 36 -3.73 4.51 6.14
N HIS A 37 -3.18 4.19 7.30
CA HIS A 37 -3.30 5.01 8.51
C HIS A 37 -1.94 5.65 8.79
N TRP A 38 -1.92 6.97 8.80
CA TRP A 38 -0.70 7.75 8.98
C TRP A 38 -0.72 8.42 10.35
N SER A 39 0.40 8.38 11.04
CA SER A 39 0.62 9.13 12.26
C SER A 39 1.43 10.38 11.96
N GLU A 40 1.09 11.47 12.63
CA GLU A 40 1.83 12.72 12.51
C GLU A 40 3.00 12.72 13.50
N GLU A 41 4.20 12.90 12.97
CA GLU A 41 5.42 13.01 13.77
C GLU A 41 5.94 14.43 13.68
N SER A 42 6.24 15.00 14.86
CA SER A 42 6.86 16.31 14.96
C SER A 42 8.37 16.15 15.08
N TYR A 43 9.10 16.94 14.34
CA TYR A 43 10.56 16.94 14.41
C TYR A 43 11.08 18.36 14.27
N GLU A 44 12.34 18.53 14.64
CA GLU A 44 13.04 19.80 14.51
C GLU A 44 13.83 19.79 13.22
N ASP A 45 13.59 20.78 12.37
CA ASP A 45 14.31 20.96 11.13
C ASP A 45 15.13 22.26 11.19
N PHE A 46 16.07 22.43 10.29
CA PHE A 46 16.98 23.57 10.26
C PHE A 46 16.93 24.27 8.91
N ASP A 47 16.91 25.60 8.95
CA ASP A 47 17.02 26.37 7.74
C ASP A 47 18.48 26.50 7.26
N GLN A 48 18.70 27.18 6.14
CA GLN A 48 20.05 27.37 5.61
C GLN A 48 20.98 28.19 6.51
N HIS A 49 20.44 28.89 7.49
CA HIS A 49 21.19 29.70 8.47
C HIS A 49 21.45 28.95 9.79
N GLY A 50 20.99 27.70 9.89
CA GLY A 50 21.15 26.89 11.10
C GLY A 50 20.10 27.16 12.19
N ASN A 51 19.09 27.95 11.91
CA ASN A 51 17.98 28.17 12.84
C ASN A 51 17.01 26.99 12.80
N SER A 52 16.64 26.50 13.99
CA SER A 52 15.69 25.42 14.09
C SER A 52 14.24 25.91 14.00
N TYR A 53 13.38 25.11 13.41
CA TYR A 53 11.95 25.35 13.37
C TYR A 53 11.19 24.04 13.48
N PRO A 54 9.97 24.04 14.05
CA PRO A 54 9.18 22.82 14.14
C PRO A 54 8.66 22.43 12.73
N SER A 55 8.74 21.15 12.44
CA SER A 55 8.18 20.60 11.20
C SER A 55 7.42 19.32 11.53
N THR A 56 6.55 18.90 10.64
CA THR A 56 5.78 17.68 10.79
C THR A 56 5.93 16.80 9.56
N ALA A 57 5.92 15.51 9.79
CA ALA A 57 5.91 14.50 8.75
C ALA A 57 4.86 13.45 9.07
N TRP A 58 4.35 12.80 8.04
CA TRP A 58 3.43 11.68 8.19
C TRP A 58 4.19 10.39 8.03
N GLU A 59 4.04 9.49 8.99
CA GLU A 59 4.61 8.15 8.93
C GLU A 59 3.51 7.11 8.81
N LEU A 60 3.76 6.08 8.03
CA LEU A 60 2.82 4.97 7.90
C LEU A 60 2.80 4.17 9.20
N TRP A 61 1.67 4.22 9.89
CA TRP A 61 1.46 3.48 11.13
C TRP A 61 1.00 2.06 10.85
N THR A 62 -0.04 1.93 10.04
CA THR A 62 -0.59 0.64 9.64
C THR A 62 -1.38 0.79 8.34
N TRP A 63 -1.73 -0.32 7.73
CA TRP A 63 -2.58 -0.32 6.55
C TRP A 63 -3.42 -1.59 6.54
N THR A 64 -4.55 -1.52 5.83
CA THR A 64 -5.53 -2.61 5.76
C THR A 64 -5.95 -2.82 4.31
N LEU A 65 -5.95 -4.08 3.87
CA LEU A 65 -6.53 -4.45 2.59
C LEU A 65 -8.05 -4.53 2.74
N GLU A 66 -8.75 -3.58 2.17
CA GLU A 66 -10.22 -3.48 2.28
C GLU A 66 -10.94 -4.35 1.25
N GLY A 67 -10.34 -4.54 0.10
CA GLY A 67 -10.95 -5.33 -0.96
C GLY A 67 -10.02 -5.52 -2.13
N VAL A 68 -10.45 -6.32 -3.09
CA VAL A 68 -9.69 -6.58 -4.30
C VAL A 68 -10.63 -6.41 -5.51
N LEU A 69 -10.17 -5.62 -6.48
CA LEU A 69 -10.86 -5.47 -7.76
C LEU A 69 -10.21 -6.39 -8.79
N VAL A 70 -11.05 -7.14 -9.49
CA VAL A 70 -10.62 -7.99 -10.60
C VAL A 70 -11.31 -7.48 -11.85
N ASN A 71 -10.53 -7.01 -12.80
CA ASN A 71 -11.03 -6.40 -14.04
C ASN A 71 -12.04 -5.26 -13.77
N GLY A 72 -11.79 -4.48 -12.70
CA GLY A 72 -12.64 -3.36 -12.32
C GLY A 72 -13.84 -3.70 -11.45
N HIS A 73 -14.04 -4.96 -11.12
CA HIS A 73 -15.16 -5.41 -10.29
C HIS A 73 -14.65 -5.96 -8.96
N GLN A 74 -15.28 -5.53 -7.86
CA GLN A 74 -14.90 -6.04 -6.54
C GLN A 74 -15.26 -7.52 -6.43
N MET A 75 -14.27 -8.33 -6.08
CA MET A 75 -14.44 -9.76 -5.85
C MET A 75 -14.39 -10.04 -4.35
N HIS A 76 -15.24 -10.96 -3.90
CA HIS A 76 -15.24 -11.41 -2.51
C HIS A 76 -13.90 -12.10 -2.21
N MET A 77 -13.20 -11.64 -1.17
CA MET A 77 -11.83 -12.10 -0.90
C MET A 77 -11.70 -13.62 -0.74
N PRO A 78 -12.62 -14.33 -0.06
CA PRO A 78 -12.55 -15.78 0.01
C PRO A 78 -12.65 -16.52 -1.33
N ASP A 79 -13.18 -15.87 -2.37
CA ASP A 79 -13.30 -16.46 -3.70
C ASP A 79 -12.02 -16.29 -4.54
N LEU A 80 -11.05 -15.52 -4.03
CA LEU A 80 -9.78 -15.31 -4.71
C LEU A 80 -8.88 -16.55 -4.58
N PRO A 81 -8.02 -16.83 -5.58
CA PRO A 81 -7.00 -17.86 -5.42
C PRO A 81 -6.12 -17.61 -4.19
N ALA A 82 -5.71 -18.69 -3.53
CA ALA A 82 -4.79 -18.58 -2.42
C ALA A 82 -3.51 -17.86 -2.84
N GLY A 83 -3.00 -17.01 -1.99
CA GLY A 83 -1.79 -16.24 -2.25
C GLY A 83 -2.02 -14.84 -2.81
N ILE A 84 -3.18 -14.53 -3.37
CA ILE A 84 -3.47 -13.17 -3.89
C ILE A 84 -3.52 -12.17 -2.73
N THR A 85 -4.35 -12.40 -1.72
CA THR A 85 -4.45 -11.52 -0.56
C THR A 85 -3.14 -11.50 0.23
N ALA A 86 -2.50 -12.65 0.38
CA ALA A 86 -1.23 -12.77 1.07
C ALA A 86 -0.11 -11.97 0.37
N ALA A 87 -0.12 -11.90 -0.95
CA ALA A 87 0.86 -11.11 -1.70
C ALA A 87 0.75 -9.63 -1.38
N PHE A 88 -0.47 -9.10 -1.27
CA PHE A 88 -0.67 -7.71 -0.84
C PHE A 88 -0.19 -7.49 0.59
N ASP A 89 -0.44 -8.45 1.50
CA ASP A 89 -0.06 -8.32 2.92
C ASP A 89 1.45 -8.45 3.14
N ALA A 90 2.11 -9.36 2.43
CA ALA A 90 3.49 -9.74 2.72
C ALA A 90 4.54 -8.88 2.02
N HIS A 91 4.19 -8.20 0.93
CA HIS A 91 5.19 -7.59 0.06
C HIS A 91 4.92 -6.10 -0.24
N GLY A 92 4.92 -5.73 -1.39
CA GLY A 92 5.11 -4.43 -1.93
C GLY A 92 4.14 -3.32 -1.55
N CYS A 93 3.01 -3.59 -0.95
CA CYS A 93 2.04 -2.55 -0.65
C CYS A 93 2.62 -1.44 0.21
N GLU A 94 3.40 -1.78 1.23
CA GLU A 94 4.02 -0.78 2.09
C GLU A 94 4.92 0.16 1.28
N LYS A 95 5.71 -0.38 0.38
CA LYS A 95 6.61 0.39 -0.47
C LYS A 95 5.84 1.33 -1.39
N GLU A 96 4.76 0.86 -2.00
CA GLU A 96 3.90 1.69 -2.84
C GLU A 96 3.18 2.76 -2.02
N LEU A 97 2.72 2.42 -0.81
CA LEU A 97 2.11 3.37 0.10
C LEU A 97 3.09 4.47 0.52
N MET A 98 4.35 4.14 0.74
CA MET A 98 5.37 5.14 1.10
C MET A 98 5.59 6.17 0.00
N ARG A 99 5.38 5.81 -1.26
CA ARG A 99 5.42 6.76 -2.39
C ARG A 99 4.28 7.76 -2.34
N GLU A 100 3.15 7.36 -1.75
CA GLU A 100 1.95 8.19 -1.60
C GLU A 100 1.91 8.88 -0.24
N GLN A 101 3.02 8.93 0.46
CA GLN A 101 3.12 9.56 1.78
C GLN A 101 2.63 11.00 1.73
N PRO A 102 1.71 11.38 2.65
CA PRO A 102 1.26 12.76 2.73
C PRO A 102 2.43 13.70 3.04
N ARG A 103 2.38 14.87 2.45
CA ARG A 103 3.41 15.88 2.71
C ARG A 103 3.21 16.46 4.10
N GLY A 104 4.32 16.65 4.83
CA GLY A 104 4.29 17.33 6.09
C GLY A 104 3.84 18.78 5.91
N THR A 105 3.16 19.31 6.92
CA THR A 105 2.77 20.71 6.95
C THR A 105 3.89 21.54 7.54
N ARG A 106 4.11 22.67 6.98
CA ARG A 106 5.05 23.67 7.52
C ARG A 106 4.28 24.79 8.16
#